data_7eda6e9c7a28b92a1e50abbff491999b
#
_entry.id   7eda6e9c7a28b92a1e50abbff491999b
#
_cell.length_a   1.000
_cell.length_b   1.000
_cell.length_c   1.000
_cell.angle_alpha   90.00
_cell.angle_beta   90.00
_cell.angle_gamma   90.00
#
_symmetry.space_group_name_H-M   'P 1'
#
loop_
_entity.id
_entity.type
_entity.pdbx_description
1 polymer ?
#
loop_
_entity_poly.entity_id
_entity_poly.type
_entity_poly.pdbx_seq_one_letter_code
_entity_poly.pdbx_strand_id
1 'polypeptide(L)'
;ARFFDFSDPLYLRIFGRTLYIAAITTVVSFLIGYPMAFWIASQPEKRRNSLLMMLMLPFWTNFLVRTYAWILILRDQGVINTIWVGHIHNAALWLENTLPWLPLEGFVQVTANPLPLFGTTLAIVIGLVYGWLPDMVLPCYAAIERFDGSLVEAAQDLYANRMQAFIRVIFPLTLPGVIAGSILVFIPSLGAYVTPDLLGGAKSVMIGNVIYSQFMSARDYPFGATISFVLMALMLAGTLFYFRFTVAGQKGEPNHG
;
A
#
# COMPACT_ATOMS: atom_id res chain seq x y z
N ALA A 1 8.56 35.83 -11.94
CA ALA A 1 8.94 35.77 -10.51
C ALA A 1 8.10 34.77 -9.67
N ARG A 2 7.07 34.10 -10.25
CA ARG A 2 6.25 33.08 -9.53
C ARG A 2 6.80 31.66 -9.60
N PHE A 3 7.95 31.43 -10.24
CA PHE A 3 8.49 30.09 -10.49
C PHE A 3 9.02 29.36 -9.25
N PHE A 4 9.20 30.02 -8.11
CA PHE A 4 9.74 29.45 -6.88
C PHE A 4 8.98 29.86 -5.61
N ASP A 5 7.70 30.22 -5.73
CA ASP A 5 6.90 30.50 -4.55
C ASP A 5 6.44 29.21 -3.83
N PHE A 6 7.45 28.34 -3.55
CA PHE A 6 7.29 27.24 -2.59
C PHE A 6 7.15 27.76 -1.14
N SER A 7 7.19 29.06 -0.93
CA SER A 7 6.93 29.68 0.36
C SER A 7 5.45 29.64 0.77
N ASP A 8 4.55 29.32 -0.17
CA ASP A 8 3.14 29.11 0.19
C ASP A 8 3.02 27.80 0.99
N PRO A 9 2.63 27.87 2.28
CA PRO A 9 2.52 26.71 3.17
C PRO A 9 1.55 25.64 2.64
N LEU A 10 0.71 25.98 1.66
CA LEU A 10 -0.23 25.07 1.04
C LEU A 10 0.49 23.97 0.24
N TYR A 11 1.44 24.32 -0.62
CA TYR A 11 2.14 23.35 -1.46
C TYR A 11 3.03 22.41 -0.62
N LEU A 12 3.71 22.94 0.39
CA LEU A 12 4.48 22.11 1.33
C LEU A 12 3.59 21.11 2.07
N ARG A 13 2.38 21.52 2.46
CA ARG A 13 1.41 20.64 3.11
C ARG A 13 0.90 19.55 2.16
N ILE A 14 0.60 19.89 0.90
CA ILE A 14 0.20 18.91 -0.11
C ILE A 14 1.33 17.92 -0.38
N PHE A 15 2.56 18.41 -0.48
CA PHE A 15 3.74 17.57 -0.68
C PHE A 15 3.95 16.60 0.49
N GLY A 16 3.91 17.11 1.72
CA GLY A 16 4.00 16.29 2.94
C GLY A 16 2.90 15.25 3.03
N ARG A 17 1.65 15.62 2.67
CA ARG A 17 0.53 14.68 2.60
C ARG A 17 0.75 13.59 1.56
N THR A 18 1.26 13.94 0.38
CA THR A 18 1.54 12.97 -0.67
C THR A 18 2.58 11.94 -0.22
N LEU A 19 3.67 12.41 0.40
CA LEU A 19 4.67 11.54 1.00
C LEU A 19 4.09 10.64 2.08
N TYR A 20 3.27 11.20 2.96
CA TYR A 20 2.59 10.44 4.02
C TYR A 20 1.68 9.35 3.48
N ILE A 21 0.83 9.66 2.50
CA ILE A 21 -0.07 8.69 1.87
C ILE A 21 0.73 7.60 1.15
N ALA A 22 1.75 7.97 0.38
CA ALA A 22 2.61 7.01 -0.31
C ALA A 22 3.36 6.09 0.67
N ALA A 23 3.88 6.65 1.78
CA ALA A 23 4.55 5.87 2.82
C ALA A 23 3.59 4.89 3.51
N ILE A 24 2.39 5.34 3.92
CA ILE A 24 1.38 4.46 4.52
C ILE A 24 0.95 3.38 3.52
N THR A 25 0.69 3.74 2.27
CA THR A 25 0.34 2.78 1.22
C THR A 25 1.41 1.70 1.10
N THR A 26 2.69 2.08 1.08
CA THR A 26 3.81 1.15 1.00
C THR A 26 3.89 0.24 2.22
N VAL A 27 3.77 0.80 3.42
CA VAL A 27 3.80 0.02 4.67
C VAL A 27 2.63 -0.96 4.74
N VAL A 28 1.41 -0.52 4.42
CA VAL A 28 0.23 -1.39 4.42
C VAL A 28 0.34 -2.47 3.34
N SER A 29 0.81 -2.10 2.13
CA SER A 29 1.07 -3.08 1.06
C SER A 29 2.12 -4.11 1.46
N PHE A 30 3.16 -3.71 2.20
CA PHE A 30 4.16 -4.63 2.75
C PHE A 30 3.55 -5.56 3.81
N LEU A 31 2.80 -5.02 4.76
CA LEU A 31 2.18 -5.81 5.84
C LEU A 31 1.20 -6.87 5.32
N ILE A 32 0.53 -6.60 4.20
CA ILE A 32 -0.38 -7.54 3.53
C ILE A 32 0.38 -8.41 2.53
N GLY A 33 1.21 -7.79 1.70
CA GLY A 33 1.89 -8.43 0.58
C GLY A 33 2.97 -9.42 0.97
N TYR A 34 3.77 -9.12 1.99
CA TYR A 34 4.84 -10.01 2.43
C TYR A 34 4.32 -11.32 3.03
N PRO A 35 3.35 -11.34 3.98
CA PRO A 35 2.74 -12.58 4.45
C PRO A 35 2.05 -13.36 3.33
N MET A 36 1.41 -12.66 2.39
CA MET A 36 0.76 -13.28 1.24
C MET A 36 1.80 -13.93 0.31
N ALA A 37 2.91 -13.25 0.02
CA ALA A 37 4.02 -13.79 -0.77
C ALA A 37 4.62 -15.03 -0.11
N PHE A 38 4.84 -14.98 1.22
CA PHE A 38 5.35 -16.10 2.01
C PHE A 38 4.40 -17.30 1.98
N TRP A 39 3.10 -17.06 2.14
CA TRP A 39 2.09 -18.12 2.06
C TRP A 39 2.04 -18.73 0.66
N ILE A 40 2.09 -17.93 -0.42
CA ILE A 40 2.12 -18.42 -1.80
C ILE A 40 3.38 -19.27 -2.04
N ALA A 41 4.56 -18.81 -1.61
CA ALA A 41 5.82 -19.52 -1.78
C ALA A 41 5.83 -20.87 -1.05
N SER A 42 5.10 -21.01 0.07
CA SER A 42 4.99 -22.27 0.83
C SER A 42 4.06 -23.32 0.19
N GLN A 43 3.35 -22.98 -0.90
CA GLN A 43 2.43 -23.90 -1.55
C GLN A 43 3.15 -24.81 -2.58
N PRO A 44 2.61 -26.02 -2.85
CA PRO A 44 3.08 -26.86 -3.96
C PRO A 44 3.02 -26.13 -5.29
N GLU A 45 3.92 -26.43 -6.21
CA GLU A 45 4.12 -25.72 -7.48
C GLU A 45 2.83 -25.47 -8.27
N LYS A 46 1.96 -26.50 -8.41
CA LYS A 46 0.66 -26.32 -9.11
C LYS A 46 -0.24 -25.28 -8.47
N ARG A 47 -0.34 -25.28 -7.13
CA ARG A 47 -1.16 -24.28 -6.40
C ARG A 47 -0.52 -22.91 -6.43
N ARG A 48 0.79 -22.83 -6.30
CA ARG A 48 1.58 -21.61 -6.33
C ARG A 48 1.35 -20.84 -7.63
N ASN A 49 1.48 -21.50 -8.78
CA ASN A 49 1.25 -20.91 -10.08
C ASN A 49 -0.21 -20.43 -10.25
N SER A 50 -1.17 -21.21 -9.77
CA SER A 50 -2.59 -20.80 -9.80
C SER A 50 -2.87 -19.59 -8.91
N LEU A 51 -2.24 -19.51 -7.72
CA LEU A 51 -2.41 -18.38 -6.81
C LEU A 51 -1.78 -17.09 -7.36
N LEU A 52 -0.60 -17.19 -7.99
CA LEU A 52 0.04 -16.06 -8.68
C LEU A 52 -0.84 -15.57 -9.83
N MET A 53 -1.39 -16.49 -10.63
CA MET A 53 -2.33 -16.13 -11.70
C MET A 53 -3.59 -15.46 -11.13
N MET A 54 -4.16 -16.00 -10.05
CA MET A 54 -5.33 -15.43 -9.38
C MET A 54 -5.06 -14.04 -8.80
N LEU A 55 -3.85 -13.81 -8.26
CA LEU A 55 -3.42 -12.50 -7.81
C LEU A 55 -3.40 -11.48 -8.94
N MET A 56 -2.96 -11.88 -10.14
CA MET A 56 -2.85 -10.98 -11.29
C MET A 56 -4.18 -10.78 -12.03
N LEU A 57 -5.12 -11.71 -11.92
CA LEU A 57 -6.36 -11.71 -12.70
C LEU A 57 -7.20 -10.40 -12.54
N PRO A 58 -7.40 -9.83 -11.33
CA PRO A 58 -8.09 -8.56 -11.17
C PRO A 58 -7.40 -7.38 -11.88
N PHE A 59 -6.10 -7.48 -12.11
CA PHE A 59 -5.30 -6.39 -12.69
C PHE A 59 -5.37 -6.34 -14.23
N TRP A 60 -5.89 -7.38 -14.86
CA TRP A 60 -6.21 -7.37 -16.29
C TRP A 60 -7.46 -6.54 -16.61
N THR A 61 -8.24 -6.21 -15.60
CA THR A 61 -9.38 -5.29 -15.77
C THR A 61 -8.91 -3.84 -15.85
N ASN A 62 -9.70 -2.99 -16.51
CA ASN A 62 -9.39 -1.58 -16.63
C ASN A 62 -9.29 -0.91 -15.25
N PHE A 63 -8.23 -0.11 -15.05
CA PHE A 63 -7.95 0.60 -13.80
C PHE A 63 -9.11 1.51 -13.34
N LEU A 64 -9.74 2.25 -14.27
CA LEU A 64 -10.86 3.14 -13.95
C LEU A 64 -12.07 2.33 -13.44
N VAL A 65 -12.42 1.23 -14.10
CA VAL A 65 -13.53 0.37 -13.68
C VAL A 65 -13.31 -0.13 -12.25
N ARG A 66 -12.10 -0.54 -11.91
CA ARG A 66 -11.75 -0.96 -10.55
C ARG A 66 -11.90 0.19 -9.55
N THR A 67 -11.44 1.38 -9.90
CA THR A 67 -11.55 2.55 -9.01
C THR A 67 -13.01 2.94 -8.80
N TYR A 68 -13.85 2.89 -9.84
CA TYR A 68 -15.29 3.12 -9.70
C TYR A 68 -15.97 2.05 -8.83
N ALA A 69 -15.55 0.78 -8.93
CA ALA A 69 -16.06 -0.26 -8.04
C ALA A 69 -15.77 0.07 -6.56
N TRP A 70 -14.59 0.62 -6.24
CA TRP A 70 -14.26 1.07 -4.88
C TRP A 70 -15.17 2.22 -4.40
N ILE A 71 -15.58 3.14 -5.29
CA ILE A 71 -16.56 4.17 -4.93
C ILE A 71 -17.87 3.52 -4.46
N LEU A 72 -18.37 2.53 -5.20
CA LEU A 72 -19.62 1.83 -4.85
C LEU A 72 -19.49 1.04 -3.53
N ILE A 73 -18.32 0.48 -3.26
CA ILE A 73 -18.05 -0.32 -2.05
C ILE A 73 -17.94 0.58 -0.82
N LEU A 74 -17.27 1.75 -0.94
CA LEU A 74 -16.91 2.63 0.18
C LEU A 74 -17.97 3.69 0.51
N ARG A 75 -18.98 3.90 -0.35
CA ARG A 75 -20.07 4.88 -0.09
C ARG A 75 -20.83 4.57 1.21
N ASP A 76 -21.51 5.59 1.74
CA ASP A 76 -22.33 5.47 2.98
C ASP A 76 -23.42 4.38 2.85
N GLN A 77 -23.94 4.17 1.66
CA GLN A 77 -24.87 3.06 1.33
C GLN A 77 -24.16 1.94 0.55
N GLY A 78 -22.85 1.84 0.65
CA GLY A 78 -22.02 0.84 -0.03
C GLY A 78 -22.03 -0.50 0.70
N VAL A 79 -21.42 -1.51 0.06
CA VAL A 79 -21.37 -2.88 0.57
C VAL A 79 -20.80 -2.97 1.99
N ILE A 80 -19.72 -2.24 2.27
CA ILE A 80 -19.08 -2.23 3.60
C ILE A 80 -20.04 -1.69 4.65
N ASN A 81 -20.68 -0.54 4.39
CA ASN A 81 -21.59 0.07 5.35
C ASN A 81 -22.91 -0.72 5.50
N THR A 82 -23.37 -1.37 4.44
CA THR A 82 -24.51 -2.28 4.52
C THR A 82 -24.21 -3.47 5.45
N ILE A 83 -23.01 -4.04 5.38
CA ILE A 83 -22.57 -5.11 6.29
C ILE A 83 -22.38 -4.54 7.71
N TRP A 84 -21.74 -3.37 7.84
CA TRP A 84 -21.48 -2.72 9.13
C TRP A 84 -22.76 -2.42 9.89
N VAL A 85 -23.66 -1.64 9.30
CA VAL A 85 -24.92 -1.23 9.93
C VAL A 85 -25.96 -2.37 9.92
N GLY A 86 -26.03 -3.16 8.84
CA GLY A 86 -27.03 -4.22 8.72
C GLY A 86 -26.74 -5.46 9.54
N HIS A 87 -25.49 -5.93 9.56
CA HIS A 87 -25.15 -7.19 10.23
C HIS A 87 -24.43 -7.00 11.56
N ILE A 88 -23.41 -6.13 11.60
CA ILE A 88 -22.60 -5.95 12.82
C ILE A 88 -23.40 -5.22 13.89
N HIS A 89 -24.16 -4.18 13.52
CA HIS A 89 -25.02 -3.47 14.46
C HIS A 89 -26.12 -4.37 15.01
N ASN A 90 -26.80 -5.16 14.16
CA ASN A 90 -27.83 -6.09 14.62
C ASN A 90 -27.24 -7.19 15.52
N ALA A 91 -26.04 -7.68 15.23
CA ALA A 91 -25.33 -8.63 16.10
C ALA A 91 -24.94 -7.98 17.44
N ALA A 92 -24.51 -6.71 17.43
CA ALA A 92 -24.20 -5.96 18.63
C ALA A 92 -25.45 -5.76 19.51
N LEU A 93 -26.57 -5.39 18.92
CA LEU A 93 -27.87 -5.29 19.61
C LEU A 93 -28.32 -6.63 20.21
N TRP A 94 -28.16 -7.72 19.46
CA TRP A 94 -28.48 -9.05 19.95
C TRP A 94 -27.61 -9.45 21.15
N LEU A 95 -26.29 -9.16 21.10
CA LEU A 95 -25.36 -9.41 22.20
C LEU A 95 -25.71 -8.56 23.43
N GLU A 96 -26.00 -7.28 23.26
CA GLU A 96 -26.40 -6.38 24.35
C GLU A 96 -27.66 -6.87 25.06
N ASN A 97 -28.68 -7.29 24.31
CA ASN A 97 -29.93 -7.84 24.85
C ASN A 97 -29.75 -9.22 25.53
N THR A 98 -28.77 -10.02 25.04
CA THR A 98 -28.55 -11.39 25.55
C THR A 98 -27.60 -11.38 26.75
N LEU A 99 -26.65 -10.44 26.79
CA LEU A 99 -25.59 -10.33 27.81
C LEU A 99 -25.58 -8.93 28.43
N PRO A 100 -26.63 -8.52 29.18
CA PRO A 100 -26.79 -7.16 29.71
C PRO A 100 -25.72 -6.74 30.72
N TRP A 101 -24.88 -7.68 31.18
CA TRP A 101 -23.75 -7.42 32.06
C TRP A 101 -22.48 -6.95 31.31
N LEU A 102 -22.47 -7.05 29.97
CA LEU A 102 -21.37 -6.54 29.15
C LEU A 102 -21.68 -5.09 28.74
N PRO A 103 -20.77 -4.13 29.01
CA PRO A 103 -21.00 -2.73 28.63
C PRO A 103 -20.80 -2.53 27.12
N LEU A 104 -21.79 -2.91 26.30
CA LEU A 104 -21.76 -2.84 24.84
C LEU A 104 -22.40 -1.57 24.27
N GLU A 105 -23.02 -0.73 25.10
CA GLU A 105 -23.71 0.51 24.67
C GLU A 105 -22.88 1.38 23.73
N GLY A 106 -21.60 1.61 24.06
CA GLY A 106 -20.68 2.38 23.22
C GLY A 106 -20.42 1.74 21.87
N PHE A 107 -20.33 0.41 21.81
CA PHE A 107 -20.13 -0.34 20.56
C PHE A 107 -21.38 -0.32 19.69
N VAL A 108 -22.56 -0.47 20.30
CA VAL A 108 -23.85 -0.38 19.60
C VAL A 108 -24.05 1.02 19.01
N GLN A 109 -23.72 2.10 19.75
CA GLN A 109 -23.80 3.46 19.23
C GLN A 109 -22.86 3.71 18.05
N VAL A 110 -21.63 3.20 18.10
CA VAL A 110 -20.65 3.32 17.00
C VAL A 110 -21.12 2.57 15.77
N THR A 111 -21.69 1.38 15.93
CA THR A 111 -22.18 0.54 14.80
C THR A 111 -23.48 1.03 14.18
N ALA A 112 -24.26 1.88 14.89
CA ALA A 112 -25.50 2.45 14.39
C ALA A 112 -25.31 3.42 13.20
N ASN A 113 -24.12 4.01 13.08
CA ASN A 113 -23.83 4.98 12.04
C ASN A 113 -22.94 4.38 10.95
N PRO A 114 -23.15 4.74 9.68
CA PRO A 114 -22.26 4.34 8.59
C PRO A 114 -20.86 4.89 8.84
N LEU A 115 -19.84 4.10 8.50
CA LEU A 115 -18.45 4.54 8.55
C LEU A 115 -18.21 5.58 7.45
N PRO A 116 -17.70 6.76 7.77
CA PRO A 116 -17.37 7.77 6.78
C PRO A 116 -16.08 7.39 6.03
N LEU A 117 -16.15 6.36 5.19
CA LEU A 117 -14.99 5.85 4.46
C LEU A 117 -14.73 6.66 3.20
N PHE A 118 -15.77 6.92 2.41
CA PHE A 118 -15.67 7.64 1.15
C PHE A 118 -15.28 9.11 1.36
N GLY A 119 -14.45 9.64 0.48
CA GLY A 119 -13.98 11.03 0.57
C GLY A 119 -12.88 11.25 1.62
N THR A 120 -12.23 10.19 2.11
CA THR A 120 -11.21 10.25 3.15
C THR A 120 -9.83 9.80 2.65
N THR A 121 -8.79 10.14 3.39
CA THR A 121 -7.43 9.62 3.14
C THR A 121 -7.38 8.09 3.21
N LEU A 122 -8.21 7.48 4.06
CA LEU A 122 -8.29 6.03 4.20
C LEU A 122 -8.81 5.37 2.90
N ALA A 123 -9.81 5.97 2.23
CA ALA A 123 -10.29 5.49 0.94
C ALA A 123 -9.19 5.51 -0.13
N ILE A 124 -8.37 6.58 -0.14
CA ILE A 124 -7.21 6.67 -1.05
C ILE A 124 -6.23 5.54 -0.77
N VAL A 125 -5.85 5.33 0.50
CA VAL A 125 -4.90 4.28 0.88
C VAL A 125 -5.43 2.91 0.48
N ILE A 126 -6.70 2.60 0.75
CA ILE A 126 -7.32 1.31 0.33
C ILE A 126 -7.24 1.14 -1.19
N GLY A 127 -7.62 2.17 -1.96
CA GLY A 127 -7.57 2.11 -3.42
C GLY A 127 -6.15 1.95 -3.97
N LEU A 128 -5.16 2.65 -3.39
CA LEU A 128 -3.75 2.55 -3.78
C LEU A 128 -3.14 1.20 -3.37
N VAL A 129 -3.39 0.74 -2.13
CA VAL A 129 -2.92 -0.58 -1.66
C VAL A 129 -3.44 -1.67 -2.58
N TYR A 130 -4.75 -1.69 -2.84
CA TYR A 130 -5.32 -2.64 -3.78
C TYR A 130 -4.67 -2.52 -5.16
N GLY A 131 -4.49 -1.30 -5.66
CA GLY A 131 -3.92 -1.03 -6.99
C GLY A 131 -2.48 -1.50 -7.15
N TRP A 132 -1.65 -1.42 -6.10
CA TRP A 132 -0.22 -1.73 -6.15
C TRP A 132 0.16 -3.02 -5.40
N LEU A 133 -0.81 -3.79 -4.89
CA LEU A 133 -0.56 -5.01 -4.14
C LEU A 133 0.30 -6.04 -4.89
N PRO A 134 0.07 -6.35 -6.18
CA PRO A 134 0.92 -7.28 -6.92
C PRO A 134 2.36 -6.81 -7.05
N ASP A 135 2.58 -5.51 -7.20
CA ASP A 135 3.91 -4.92 -7.32
C ASP A 135 4.71 -5.06 -6.01
N MET A 136 4.04 -5.23 -4.87
CA MET A 136 4.66 -5.64 -3.61
C MET A 136 4.86 -7.15 -3.52
N VAL A 137 3.84 -7.93 -3.86
CA VAL A 137 3.84 -9.39 -3.68
C VAL A 137 4.86 -10.08 -4.57
N LEU A 138 4.94 -9.71 -5.85
CA LEU A 138 5.79 -10.42 -6.82
C LEU A 138 7.29 -10.34 -6.49
N PRO A 139 7.90 -9.17 -6.18
CA PRO A 139 9.31 -9.12 -5.78
C PRO A 139 9.58 -9.83 -4.46
N CYS A 140 8.66 -9.72 -3.48
CA CYS A 140 8.77 -10.43 -2.22
C CYS A 140 8.73 -11.96 -2.46
N TYR A 141 7.77 -12.41 -3.27
CA TYR A 141 7.66 -13.82 -3.66
C TYR A 141 8.94 -14.32 -4.35
N ALA A 142 9.46 -13.59 -5.33
CA ALA A 142 10.67 -13.98 -6.05
C ALA A 142 11.90 -14.07 -5.14
N ALA A 143 12.00 -13.21 -4.13
CA ALA A 143 13.07 -13.28 -3.14
C ALA A 143 12.90 -14.47 -2.19
N ILE A 144 11.67 -14.79 -1.79
CA ILE A 144 11.36 -15.92 -0.91
C ILE A 144 11.53 -17.25 -1.66
N GLU A 145 11.15 -17.32 -2.94
CA GLU A 145 11.28 -18.53 -3.76
C GLU A 145 12.75 -18.94 -3.98
N ARG A 146 13.64 -17.95 -4.08
CA ARG A 146 15.10 -18.19 -4.24
C ARG A 146 15.80 -18.55 -2.94
N PHE A 147 15.09 -18.45 -1.82
CA PHE A 147 15.66 -18.69 -0.50
C PHE A 147 15.92 -20.19 -0.30
N ASP A 148 17.14 -20.53 0.15
CA ASP A 148 17.51 -21.91 0.48
C ASP A 148 16.95 -22.30 1.86
N GLY A 149 16.00 -23.25 1.87
CA GLY A 149 15.37 -23.75 3.09
C GLY A 149 16.34 -24.42 4.07
N SER A 150 17.49 -24.94 3.60
CA SER A 150 18.52 -25.55 4.43
C SER A 150 19.07 -24.61 5.50
N LEU A 151 19.07 -23.29 5.23
CA LEU A 151 19.48 -22.27 6.20
C LEU A 151 18.53 -22.18 7.40
N VAL A 152 17.25 -22.48 7.21
CA VAL A 152 16.28 -22.55 8.32
C VAL A 152 16.51 -23.79 9.16
N GLU A 153 16.77 -24.93 8.51
CA GLU A 153 17.09 -26.19 9.21
C GLU A 153 18.37 -26.03 10.04
N ALA A 154 19.42 -25.46 9.45
CA ALA A 154 20.68 -25.17 10.17
C ALA A 154 20.45 -24.20 11.36
N ALA A 155 19.60 -23.20 11.23
CA ALA A 155 19.28 -22.31 12.34
C ALA A 155 18.50 -23.04 13.45
N GLN A 156 17.63 -24.00 13.11
CA GLN A 156 16.88 -24.80 14.06
C GLN A 156 17.80 -25.81 14.78
N ASP A 157 18.78 -26.36 14.09
CA ASP A 157 19.81 -27.22 14.71
C ASP A 157 20.65 -26.48 15.77
N LEU A 158 20.76 -25.14 15.59
CA LEU A 158 21.36 -24.24 16.58
C LEU A 158 20.35 -23.74 17.64
N TYR A 159 19.27 -24.48 17.87
CA TYR A 159 18.22 -24.18 18.85
C TYR A 159 17.42 -22.88 18.57
N ALA A 160 17.44 -22.33 17.34
CA ALA A 160 16.58 -21.19 16.99
C ALA A 160 15.11 -21.65 16.90
N ASN A 161 14.22 -20.93 17.58
CA ASN A 161 12.80 -21.15 17.39
C ASN A 161 12.33 -20.56 16.03
N ARG A 162 11.11 -20.92 15.59
CA ARG A 162 10.57 -20.48 14.29
C ARG A 162 10.58 -18.96 14.09
N MET A 163 10.28 -18.19 15.14
CA MET A 163 10.30 -16.73 15.08
C MET A 163 11.72 -16.18 14.97
N GLN A 164 12.68 -16.78 15.66
CA GLN A 164 14.09 -16.40 15.56
C GLN A 164 14.66 -16.73 14.18
N ALA A 165 14.34 -17.90 13.61
CA ALA A 165 14.72 -18.26 12.25
C ALA A 165 14.11 -17.29 11.24
N PHE A 166 12.83 -16.91 11.43
CA PHE A 166 12.19 -15.92 10.57
C PHE A 166 12.89 -14.56 10.63
N ILE A 167 13.06 -13.98 11.83
CA ILE A 167 13.59 -12.62 11.99
C ILE A 167 15.09 -12.54 11.65
N ARG A 168 15.86 -13.56 11.97
CA ARG A 168 17.33 -13.53 11.84
C ARG A 168 17.87 -14.12 10.55
N VAL A 169 17.08 -14.98 9.86
CA VAL A 169 17.53 -15.68 8.65
C VAL A 169 16.63 -15.32 7.47
N ILE A 170 15.32 -15.64 7.52
CA ILE A 170 14.45 -15.49 6.36
C ILE A 170 14.29 -14.00 5.99
N PHE A 171 13.88 -13.17 6.95
CA PHE A 171 13.57 -11.76 6.68
C PHE A 171 14.78 -10.97 6.15
N PRO A 172 15.99 -11.06 6.73
CA PRO A 172 17.15 -10.36 6.18
C PRO A 172 17.54 -10.81 4.77
N LEU A 173 17.44 -12.10 4.46
CA LEU A 173 17.79 -12.65 3.15
C LEU A 173 16.73 -12.30 2.08
N THR A 174 15.48 -12.10 2.47
CA THR A 174 14.40 -11.68 1.57
C THR A 174 14.24 -10.17 1.49
N LEU A 175 14.99 -9.40 2.29
CA LEU A 175 14.94 -7.94 2.35
C LEU A 175 15.13 -7.25 0.97
N PRO A 176 16.01 -7.72 0.06
CA PRO A 176 16.13 -7.13 -1.27
C PRO A 176 14.81 -7.15 -2.04
N GLY A 177 14.01 -8.22 -1.93
CA GLY A 177 12.67 -8.30 -2.53
C GLY A 177 11.67 -7.34 -1.89
N VAL A 178 11.70 -7.21 -0.56
CA VAL A 178 10.86 -6.25 0.18
C VAL A 178 11.16 -4.82 -0.25
N ILE A 179 12.45 -4.48 -0.37
CA ILE A 179 12.86 -3.14 -0.77
C ILE A 179 12.45 -2.88 -2.24
N ALA A 180 12.66 -3.85 -3.15
CA ALA A 180 12.23 -3.74 -4.54
C ALA A 180 10.71 -3.51 -4.65
N GLY A 181 9.90 -4.32 -3.95
CA GLY A 181 8.45 -4.15 -3.91
C GLY A 181 8.02 -2.81 -3.31
N SER A 182 8.70 -2.38 -2.23
CA SER A 182 8.42 -1.08 -1.61
C SER A 182 8.60 0.08 -2.57
N ILE A 183 9.61 0.05 -3.43
CA ILE A 183 9.84 1.10 -4.44
C ILE A 183 8.80 1.05 -5.55
N LEU A 184 8.47 -0.16 -6.02
CA LEU A 184 7.45 -0.34 -7.05
C LEU A 184 6.06 0.12 -6.58
N VAL A 185 5.80 0.16 -5.27
CA VAL A 185 4.58 0.72 -4.68
C VAL A 185 4.73 2.21 -4.38
N PHE A 186 5.83 2.64 -3.77
CA PHE A 186 6.02 4.00 -3.28
C PHE A 186 6.08 5.03 -4.42
N ILE A 187 6.92 4.76 -5.44
CA ILE A 187 7.13 5.73 -6.54
C ILE A 187 5.84 6.02 -7.31
N PRO A 188 5.08 5.02 -7.81
CA PRO A 188 3.82 5.30 -8.50
C PRO A 188 2.76 5.93 -7.59
N SER A 189 2.77 5.60 -6.28
CA SER A 189 1.84 6.22 -5.32
C SER A 189 2.07 7.72 -5.17
N LEU A 190 3.31 8.21 -5.28
CA LEU A 190 3.61 9.65 -5.26
C LEU A 190 2.99 10.39 -6.45
N GLY A 191 2.98 9.78 -7.63
CA GLY A 191 2.40 10.34 -8.85
C GLY A 191 0.91 10.07 -9.04
N ALA A 192 0.27 9.35 -8.14
CA ALA A 192 -1.12 8.99 -8.26
C ALA A 192 -2.03 10.23 -8.28
N TYR A 193 -2.96 10.31 -9.24
CA TYR A 193 -3.94 11.38 -9.32
C TYR A 193 -5.39 10.87 -9.42
N VAL A 194 -5.64 9.80 -10.17
CA VAL A 194 -6.99 9.28 -10.39
C VAL A 194 -7.62 8.75 -9.11
N THR A 195 -6.88 7.92 -8.36
CA THR A 195 -7.39 7.33 -7.11
C THR A 195 -7.68 8.40 -6.06
N PRO A 196 -6.78 9.38 -5.78
CA PRO A 196 -7.11 10.48 -4.88
C PRO A 196 -8.26 11.37 -5.37
N ASP A 197 -8.36 11.61 -6.67
CA ASP A 197 -9.44 12.42 -7.27
C ASP A 197 -10.81 11.76 -7.08
N LEU A 198 -10.89 10.47 -7.32
CA LEU A 198 -12.14 9.72 -7.26
C LEU A 198 -12.55 9.28 -5.85
N LEU A 199 -11.60 8.93 -4.99
CA LEU A 199 -11.86 8.36 -3.66
C LEU A 199 -11.63 9.34 -2.51
N GLY A 200 -10.80 10.37 -2.70
CA GLY A 200 -10.27 11.18 -1.60
C GLY A 200 -11.08 12.41 -1.22
N GLY A 201 -12.01 12.85 -2.06
CA GLY A 201 -12.76 14.09 -1.84
C GLY A 201 -11.88 15.35 -1.78
N ALA A 202 -12.53 16.52 -1.57
CA ALA A 202 -11.89 17.83 -1.69
C ALA A 202 -10.74 18.10 -0.70
N LYS A 203 -10.72 17.41 0.44
CA LYS A 203 -9.70 17.62 1.49
C LYS A 203 -8.44 16.76 1.33
N SER A 204 -8.44 15.84 0.38
CA SER A 204 -7.39 14.81 0.24
C SER A 204 -6.59 14.94 -1.05
N VAL A 205 -6.35 16.19 -1.49
CA VAL A 205 -5.59 16.50 -2.70
C VAL A 205 -4.13 16.06 -2.54
N MET A 206 -3.61 15.34 -3.53
CA MET A 206 -2.21 14.94 -3.66
C MET A 206 -1.51 15.77 -4.74
N ILE A 207 -0.17 15.68 -4.80
CA ILE A 207 0.63 16.45 -5.75
C ILE A 207 0.26 16.10 -7.22
N GLY A 208 -0.07 14.83 -7.50
CA GLY A 208 -0.55 14.39 -8.81
C GLY A 208 -1.81 15.12 -9.26
N ASN A 209 -2.78 15.36 -8.35
CA ASN A 209 -3.99 16.14 -8.65
C ASN A 209 -3.65 17.60 -8.95
N VAL A 210 -2.69 18.19 -8.20
CA VAL A 210 -2.23 19.57 -8.46
C VAL A 210 -1.62 19.66 -9.84
N ILE A 211 -0.71 18.78 -10.20
CA ILE A 211 -0.07 18.73 -11.53
C ILE A 211 -1.16 18.63 -12.60
N TYR A 212 -2.08 17.65 -12.46
CA TYR A 212 -3.18 17.48 -13.40
C TYR A 212 -4.03 18.75 -13.57
N SER A 213 -4.39 19.40 -12.45
CA SER A 213 -5.19 20.63 -12.47
C SER A 213 -4.48 21.82 -13.14
N GLN A 214 -3.14 21.93 -12.96
CA GLN A 214 -2.36 22.99 -13.60
C GLN A 214 -2.34 22.82 -15.13
N PHE A 215 -2.20 21.59 -15.62
CA PHE A 215 -2.20 21.33 -17.06
C PHE A 215 -3.58 21.42 -17.69
N MET A 216 -4.62 20.86 -17.03
CA MET A 216 -5.94 20.69 -17.65
C MET A 216 -6.91 21.83 -17.36
N SER A 217 -6.91 22.34 -16.11
CA SER A 217 -7.89 23.35 -15.67
C SER A 217 -7.32 24.77 -15.70
N ALA A 218 -6.20 25.00 -15.02
CA ALA A 218 -5.58 26.32 -14.93
C ALA A 218 -4.80 26.71 -16.20
N ARG A 219 -4.37 25.72 -17.00
CA ARG A 219 -3.53 25.88 -18.20
C ARG A 219 -2.23 26.66 -17.93
N ASP A 220 -1.75 26.58 -16.68
CA ASP A 220 -0.44 27.12 -16.27
C ASP A 220 0.64 26.06 -16.49
N TYR A 221 1.01 25.86 -17.76
CA TYR A 221 2.01 24.87 -18.17
C TYR A 221 3.37 25.08 -17.50
N PRO A 222 3.89 26.32 -17.38
CA PRO A 222 5.18 26.55 -16.72
C PRO A 222 5.18 26.10 -15.26
N PHE A 223 4.15 26.42 -14.51
CA PHE A 223 4.04 26.02 -13.10
C PHE A 223 3.81 24.52 -12.95
N GLY A 224 2.93 23.93 -13.77
CA GLY A 224 2.71 22.48 -13.82
C GLY A 224 4.01 21.70 -14.11
N ALA A 225 4.79 22.18 -15.10
CA ALA A 225 6.07 21.59 -15.43
C ALA A 225 7.07 21.68 -14.26
N THR A 226 7.15 22.84 -13.58
CA THR A 226 8.05 23.03 -12.43
C THR A 226 7.76 22.02 -11.31
N ILE A 227 6.47 21.85 -10.92
CA ILE A 227 6.07 20.88 -9.90
C ILE A 227 6.40 19.44 -10.35
N SER A 228 6.17 19.12 -11.62
CA SER A 228 6.47 17.82 -12.20
C SER A 228 7.96 17.51 -12.14
N PHE A 229 8.84 18.48 -12.44
CA PHE A 229 10.28 18.33 -12.33
C PHE A 229 10.73 18.11 -10.89
N VAL A 230 10.16 18.82 -9.92
CA VAL A 230 10.46 18.63 -8.49
C VAL A 230 10.07 17.22 -8.05
N LEU A 231 8.87 16.76 -8.44
CA LEU A 231 8.42 15.40 -8.13
C LEU A 231 9.32 14.34 -8.77
N MET A 232 9.69 14.53 -10.04
CA MET A 232 10.60 13.64 -10.75
C MET A 232 11.99 13.60 -10.12
N ALA A 233 12.54 14.73 -9.71
CA ALA A 233 13.81 14.80 -9.00
C ALA A 233 13.76 14.05 -7.66
N LEU A 234 12.66 14.17 -6.92
CA LEU A 234 12.45 13.43 -5.68
C LEU A 234 12.40 11.93 -5.91
N MET A 235 11.63 11.48 -6.93
CA MET A 235 11.52 10.07 -7.29
C MET A 235 12.88 9.50 -7.72
N LEU A 236 13.64 10.27 -8.52
CA LEU A 236 14.98 9.87 -8.96
C LEU A 236 15.94 9.78 -7.78
N ALA A 237 15.93 10.75 -6.87
CA ALA A 237 16.75 10.74 -5.66
C ALA A 237 16.44 9.51 -4.79
N GLY A 238 15.15 9.20 -4.59
CA GLY A 238 14.72 8.00 -3.87
C GLY A 238 15.20 6.70 -4.53
N THR A 239 15.10 6.63 -5.85
CA THR A 239 15.56 5.48 -6.65
C THR A 239 17.08 5.31 -6.59
N LEU A 240 17.86 6.41 -6.73
CA LEU A 240 19.31 6.37 -6.64
C LEU A 240 19.80 6.01 -5.24
N PHE A 241 19.13 6.54 -4.21
CA PHE A 241 19.39 6.17 -2.81
C PHE A 241 19.23 4.66 -2.62
N TYR A 242 18.14 4.11 -3.12
CA TYR A 242 17.90 2.67 -3.10
C TYR A 242 19.01 1.86 -3.77
N PHE A 243 19.35 2.19 -5.03
CA PHE A 243 20.39 1.45 -5.75
C PHE A 243 21.72 1.49 -5.00
N ARG A 244 22.07 2.62 -4.40
CA ARG A 244 23.31 2.76 -3.63
C ARG A 244 23.35 1.80 -2.43
N PHE A 245 22.22 1.62 -1.72
CA PHE A 245 22.16 0.72 -0.56
C PHE A 245 22.08 -0.75 -0.97
N THR A 246 21.34 -1.08 -2.02
CA THR A 246 21.17 -2.47 -2.47
C THR A 246 22.44 -3.02 -3.09
N VAL A 247 23.13 -2.23 -3.93
CA VAL A 247 24.41 -2.62 -4.56
C VAL A 247 25.55 -2.64 -3.55
N ALA A 248 25.55 -1.76 -2.55
CA ALA A 248 26.55 -1.79 -1.47
C ALA A 248 26.44 -3.07 -0.61
N GLY A 249 25.22 -3.59 -0.39
CA GLY A 249 25.00 -4.84 0.34
C GLY A 249 25.48 -6.10 -0.41
N GLN A 250 25.49 -6.09 -1.74
CA GLN A 250 25.97 -7.24 -2.55
C GLN A 250 27.49 -7.28 -2.73
N LYS A 251 28.22 -6.19 -2.49
CA LYS A 251 29.69 -6.16 -2.58
C LYS A 251 30.41 -6.81 -1.42
N GLY A 252 29.71 -7.31 -0.41
CA GLY A 252 30.26 -8.00 0.76
C GLY A 252 30.48 -9.51 0.58
N GLU A 253 30.09 -10.14 -0.52
CA GLU A 253 30.44 -11.53 -0.78
C GLU A 253 31.84 -11.64 -1.37
N PRO A 254 32.82 -12.25 -0.67
CA PRO A 254 34.11 -12.55 -1.28
C PRO A 254 33.90 -13.59 -2.38
N ASN A 255 34.36 -13.25 -3.57
CA ASN A 255 34.47 -14.16 -4.70
C ASN A 255 35.36 -15.36 -4.29
N HIS A 256 34.75 -16.42 -3.83
CA HIS A 256 35.42 -17.71 -3.71
C HIS A 256 35.37 -18.39 -5.08
N GLY A 257 36.40 -18.09 -5.90
CA GLY A 257 36.73 -18.86 -7.09
C GLY A 257 37.32 -20.23 -6.73
#